data_b035d3f44c1fcf033314236994f296ed
#
_entry.id   b035d3f44c1fcf033314236994f296ed
#
_cell.length_a   1.000
_cell.length_b   1.000
_cell.length_c   1.000
_cell.angle_alpha   90.00
_cell.angle_beta   90.00
_cell.angle_gamma   90.00
#
_symmetry.space_group_name_H-M   'P 1'
#
loop_
_entity.id
_entity.type
_entity.pdbx_description
1 polymer ?
#
loop_
_entity_poly.entity_id
_entity_poly.type
_entity_poly.pdbx_seq_one_letter_code
_entity_poly.pdbx_strand_id
1 'polypeptide(L)'
;MEKIGMFWGSNTGNQEEAAGFLKDFMESEGVEMDEYNIADTDPSKMLEYKRLIIGCPTWHIGELQDDWDFIYGKYKELDFSGITAAFFGCGDQVGYADNFLDAIGLLGKPFMENGGTLIGRWPTEEYDYDNSLAEDGDEFLGLGLDNDNEEELTEERLIIWAELIKDEFGV
;
A
#
# COMPACT_ATOMS: atom_id res chain seq x y z
N MET A 1 22.50 6.32 -2.93
CA MET A 1 21.25 5.92 -2.25
C MET A 1 20.36 5.17 -3.23
N GLU A 2 19.84 4.04 -2.81
CA GLU A 2 18.94 3.27 -3.66
C GLU A 2 17.56 3.91 -3.68
N LYS A 3 16.97 3.98 -4.86
CA LYS A 3 15.62 4.52 -5.02
C LYS A 3 14.57 3.55 -4.48
N ILE A 4 13.45 4.10 -4.04
CA ILE A 4 12.26 3.32 -3.72
C ILE A 4 11.38 3.26 -4.98
N GLY A 5 10.92 2.07 -5.34
CA GLY A 5 9.94 1.91 -6.41
C GLY A 5 8.54 1.93 -5.83
N MET A 6 7.72 2.89 -6.24
CA MET A 6 6.32 2.97 -5.81
C MET A 6 5.40 2.53 -6.95
N PHE A 7 4.58 1.52 -6.67
CA PHE A 7 3.64 0.94 -7.64
C PHE A 7 2.22 1.11 -7.11
N TRP A 8 1.35 1.73 -7.91
CA TRP A 8 -0.03 1.98 -7.49
C TRP A 8 -1.02 1.71 -8.62
N GLY A 9 -2.26 1.45 -8.25
CA GLY A 9 -3.39 1.35 -9.16
C GLY A 9 -4.54 2.19 -8.64
N SER A 10 -5.32 2.82 -9.54
CA SER A 10 -6.43 3.68 -9.16
C SER A 10 -7.46 3.77 -10.28
N ASN A 11 -8.75 3.69 -9.92
CA ASN A 11 -9.83 3.93 -10.88
C ASN A 11 -10.50 5.29 -10.64
N THR A 12 -10.58 5.74 -9.39
CA THR A 12 -11.30 6.97 -9.01
C THR A 12 -10.38 8.18 -8.82
N GLY A 13 -9.07 7.97 -8.80
CA GLY A 13 -8.09 9.01 -8.58
C GLY A 13 -7.65 9.19 -7.12
N ASN A 14 -8.38 8.65 -6.14
CA ASN A 14 -8.01 8.79 -4.71
C ASN A 14 -6.66 8.16 -4.40
N GLN A 15 -6.43 6.96 -4.92
CA GLN A 15 -5.17 6.25 -4.70
C GLN A 15 -4.02 6.96 -5.41
N GLU A 16 -4.24 7.45 -6.63
CA GLU A 16 -3.26 8.22 -7.39
C GLU A 16 -2.88 9.51 -6.67
N GLU A 17 -3.88 10.22 -6.14
CA GLU A 17 -3.66 11.46 -5.40
C GLU A 17 -2.84 11.20 -4.12
N ALA A 18 -3.18 10.14 -3.39
CA ALA A 18 -2.43 9.73 -2.20
C ALA A 18 -0.98 9.37 -2.55
N ALA A 19 -0.78 8.63 -3.64
CA ALA A 19 0.55 8.26 -4.11
C ALA A 19 1.38 9.50 -4.48
N GLY A 20 0.77 10.45 -5.19
CA GLY A 20 1.44 11.71 -5.56
C GLY A 20 1.86 12.53 -4.33
N PHE A 21 0.97 12.64 -3.36
CA PHE A 21 1.27 13.34 -2.11
C PHE A 21 2.43 12.68 -1.36
N LEU A 22 2.39 11.36 -1.24
CA LEU A 22 3.42 10.59 -0.57
C LEU A 22 4.79 10.77 -1.25
N LYS A 23 4.81 10.69 -2.58
CA LYS A 23 6.02 10.86 -3.36
C LYS A 23 6.62 12.25 -3.13
N ASP A 24 5.80 13.30 -3.24
CA ASP A 24 6.26 14.68 -3.04
C ASP A 24 6.83 14.88 -1.64
N PHE A 25 6.17 14.33 -0.62
CA PHE A 25 6.65 14.43 0.74
C PHE A 25 7.98 13.68 0.93
N MET A 26 8.09 12.45 0.46
CA MET A 26 9.31 11.64 0.58
C MET A 26 10.48 12.32 -0.15
N GLU A 27 10.25 12.85 -1.34
CA GLU A 27 11.28 13.57 -2.10
C GLU A 27 11.72 14.85 -1.39
N SER A 28 10.79 15.56 -0.74
CA SER A 28 11.12 16.75 0.07
C SER A 28 12.02 16.41 1.25
N GLU A 29 11.98 15.16 1.70
CA GLU A 29 12.82 14.64 2.80
C GLU A 29 14.12 13.99 2.29
N GLY A 30 14.41 14.13 1.00
CA GLY A 30 15.66 13.64 0.41
C GLY A 30 15.64 12.17 -0.04
N VAL A 31 14.46 11.54 -0.11
CA VAL A 31 14.33 10.17 -0.55
C VAL A 31 14.04 10.14 -2.06
N GLU A 32 14.86 9.44 -2.82
CA GLU A 32 14.62 9.30 -4.27
C GLU A 32 13.60 8.20 -4.54
N MET A 33 12.62 8.50 -5.40
CA MET A 33 11.56 7.55 -5.75
C MET A 33 11.30 7.52 -7.25
N ASP A 34 11.01 6.31 -7.74
CA ASP A 34 10.43 6.10 -9.06
C ASP A 34 8.97 5.70 -8.85
N GLU A 35 8.08 6.19 -9.71
CA GLU A 35 6.64 5.98 -9.60
C GLU A 35 6.10 5.27 -10.83
N TYR A 36 5.25 4.26 -10.60
CA TYR A 36 4.66 3.45 -11.67
C TYR A 36 3.18 3.23 -11.44
N ASN A 37 2.41 3.43 -12.50
CA ASN A 37 1.01 2.98 -12.54
C ASN A 37 1.01 1.51 -12.96
N ILE A 38 0.45 0.64 -12.14
CA ILE A 38 0.46 -0.80 -12.41
C ILE A 38 -0.32 -1.18 -13.68
N ALA A 39 -1.24 -0.31 -14.13
CA ALA A 39 -1.94 -0.51 -15.39
C ALA A 39 -1.01 -0.54 -16.61
N ASP A 40 0.11 0.17 -16.53
CA ASP A 40 1.05 0.36 -17.63
C ASP A 40 2.40 -0.34 -17.39
N THR A 41 2.51 -1.14 -16.32
CA THR A 41 3.81 -1.65 -15.88
C THR A 41 3.75 -3.15 -15.66
N ASP A 42 4.75 -3.87 -16.16
CA ASP A 42 4.88 -5.30 -15.86
C ASP A 42 5.24 -5.47 -14.38
N PRO A 43 4.53 -6.33 -13.63
CA PRO A 43 4.80 -6.51 -12.20
C PRO A 43 6.23 -6.99 -11.89
N SER A 44 6.91 -7.65 -12.82
CA SER A 44 8.32 -8.04 -12.62
C SER A 44 9.26 -6.85 -12.47
N LYS A 45 8.83 -5.65 -12.86
CA LYS A 45 9.58 -4.41 -12.65
C LYS A 45 9.86 -4.17 -11.16
N MET A 46 9.00 -4.66 -10.29
CA MET A 46 9.19 -4.57 -8.84
C MET A 46 10.50 -5.21 -8.38
N LEU A 47 10.92 -6.27 -9.07
CA LEU A 47 12.13 -7.01 -8.70
C LEU A 47 13.44 -6.24 -8.96
N GLU A 48 13.34 -5.08 -9.64
CA GLU A 48 14.50 -4.21 -9.87
C GLU A 48 14.80 -3.31 -8.66
N TYR A 49 13.92 -3.32 -7.65
CA TYR A 49 14.05 -2.49 -6.44
C TYR A 49 14.20 -3.36 -5.20
N LYS A 50 15.03 -2.91 -4.28
CA LYS A 50 15.15 -3.54 -2.95
C LYS A 50 14.14 -2.98 -1.96
N ARG A 51 13.57 -1.81 -2.28
CA ARG A 51 12.57 -1.13 -1.44
C ARG A 51 11.38 -0.77 -2.30
N LEU A 52 10.20 -1.19 -1.86
CA LEU A 52 8.94 -0.95 -2.57
C LEU A 52 7.91 -0.26 -1.68
N ILE A 53 7.10 0.59 -2.30
CA ILE A 53 5.86 1.07 -1.71
C ILE A 53 4.75 0.66 -2.69
N ILE A 54 3.74 -0.04 -2.18
CA ILE A 54 2.65 -0.56 -2.99
C ILE A 54 1.33 0.04 -2.53
N GLY A 55 0.60 0.65 -3.45
CA GLY A 55 -0.69 1.29 -3.19
C GLY A 55 -1.82 0.63 -3.97
N CYS A 56 -2.83 0.12 -3.24
CA CYS A 56 -3.98 -0.54 -3.84
C CYS A 56 -5.25 -0.24 -3.04
N PRO A 57 -6.25 0.40 -3.66
CA PRO A 57 -7.53 0.57 -2.99
C PRO A 57 -8.30 -0.74 -2.95
N THR A 58 -9.11 -0.93 -1.90
CA THR A 58 -10.04 -2.05 -1.82
C THR A 58 -11.33 -1.65 -2.53
N TRP A 59 -11.77 -2.47 -3.46
CA TRP A 59 -12.98 -2.24 -4.25
C TRP A 59 -14.11 -3.16 -3.82
N HIS A 60 -15.34 -2.67 -3.88
CA HIS A 60 -16.56 -3.45 -3.61
C HIS A 60 -16.42 -4.30 -2.33
N ILE A 61 -16.74 -5.58 -2.41
CA ILE A 61 -16.72 -6.50 -1.27
C ILE A 61 -15.35 -7.18 -1.20
N GLY A 62 -14.31 -6.40 -0.84
CA GLY A 62 -12.96 -6.93 -0.64
C GLY A 62 -12.20 -7.30 -1.90
N GLU A 63 -12.49 -6.61 -3.01
CA GLU A 63 -11.87 -6.88 -4.30
C GLU A 63 -10.65 -5.99 -4.54
N LEU A 64 -9.67 -6.52 -5.28
CA LEU A 64 -8.56 -5.72 -5.79
C LEU A 64 -9.07 -4.73 -6.84
N GLN A 65 -8.45 -3.57 -6.90
CA GLN A 65 -8.65 -2.63 -8.00
C GLN A 65 -8.30 -3.35 -9.32
N ASP A 66 -9.03 -3.05 -10.40
CA ASP A 66 -8.99 -3.79 -11.66
C ASP A 66 -7.59 -4.07 -12.22
N ASP A 67 -6.70 -3.09 -12.18
CA ASP A 67 -5.35 -3.24 -12.74
C ASP A 67 -4.51 -4.21 -11.91
N TRP A 68 -4.68 -4.17 -10.58
CA TRP A 68 -4.04 -5.13 -9.69
C TRP A 68 -4.62 -6.54 -9.86
N ASP A 69 -5.93 -6.64 -10.03
CA ASP A 69 -6.60 -7.92 -10.24
C ASP A 69 -6.10 -8.59 -11.53
N PHE A 70 -5.94 -7.78 -12.58
CA PHE A 70 -5.46 -8.27 -13.88
C PHE A 70 -4.08 -8.94 -13.79
N ILE A 71 -3.17 -8.39 -12.97
CA ILE A 71 -1.79 -8.91 -12.85
C ILE A 71 -1.58 -9.76 -11.59
N TYR A 72 -2.61 -9.99 -10.82
CA TYR A 72 -2.49 -10.65 -9.51
C TYR A 72 -1.88 -12.05 -9.59
N GLY A 73 -2.27 -12.84 -10.59
CA GLY A 73 -1.69 -14.17 -10.80
C GLY A 73 -0.18 -14.12 -10.98
N LYS A 74 0.30 -13.20 -11.79
CA LYS A 74 1.74 -12.99 -12.03
C LYS A 74 2.43 -12.46 -10.78
N TYR A 75 1.79 -11.51 -10.10
CA TYR A 75 2.31 -10.94 -8.85
C TYR A 75 2.60 -12.04 -7.81
N LYS A 76 1.67 -12.96 -7.63
CA LYS A 76 1.81 -14.04 -6.65
C LYS A 76 2.92 -15.03 -6.97
N GLU A 77 3.45 -15.03 -8.19
CA GLU A 77 4.53 -15.92 -8.61
C GLU A 77 5.92 -15.28 -8.46
N LEU A 78 5.99 -13.98 -8.15
CA LEU A 78 7.26 -13.28 -8.02
C LEU A 78 8.01 -13.69 -6.74
N ASP A 79 9.33 -13.80 -6.86
CA ASP A 79 10.21 -14.07 -5.72
C ASP A 79 10.66 -12.72 -5.14
N PHE A 80 10.16 -12.40 -3.95
CA PHE A 80 10.47 -11.15 -3.27
C PHE A 80 11.60 -11.25 -2.25
N SER A 81 12.38 -12.32 -2.30
CA SER A 81 13.53 -12.49 -1.39
C SER A 81 14.48 -11.30 -1.48
N GLY A 82 14.85 -10.73 -0.33
CA GLY A 82 15.75 -9.58 -0.25
C GLY A 82 15.05 -8.24 -0.50
N ILE A 83 13.74 -8.21 -0.70
CA ILE A 83 12.97 -6.99 -0.96
C ILE A 83 12.16 -6.63 0.29
N THR A 84 12.17 -5.35 0.64
CA THR A 84 11.38 -4.79 1.74
C THR A 84 10.29 -3.90 1.14
N ALA A 85 9.05 -4.07 1.59
CA ALA A 85 7.93 -3.29 1.06
C ALA A 85 6.99 -2.78 2.15
N ALA A 86 6.41 -1.61 1.87
CA ALA A 86 5.35 -1.01 2.66
C ALA A 86 4.10 -0.87 1.79
N PHE A 87 2.94 -1.10 2.37
CA PHE A 87 1.67 -1.11 1.66
C PHE A 87 0.73 -0.03 2.19
N PHE A 88 -0.02 0.61 1.29
CA PHE A 88 -1.08 1.54 1.68
C PHE A 88 -2.27 1.40 0.73
N GLY A 89 -3.43 1.79 1.19
CA GLY A 89 -4.61 1.69 0.36
C GLY A 89 -5.79 2.47 0.89
N CYS A 90 -6.64 2.92 -0.03
CA CYS A 90 -7.89 3.57 0.29
C CYS A 90 -8.97 2.52 0.50
N GLY A 91 -9.84 2.76 1.48
CA GLY A 91 -10.98 1.91 1.78
C GLY A 91 -12.11 2.71 2.41
N ASP A 92 -13.24 2.04 2.65
CA ASP A 92 -14.42 2.63 3.27
C ASP A 92 -14.80 1.78 4.49
N GLN A 93 -14.43 2.26 5.68
CA GLN A 93 -14.65 1.52 6.93
C GLN A 93 -16.11 1.44 7.35
N VAL A 94 -16.95 2.31 6.81
CA VAL A 94 -18.40 2.34 7.12
C VAL A 94 -19.20 1.59 6.06
N GLY A 95 -19.02 1.93 4.79
CA GLY A 95 -19.77 1.31 3.69
C GLY A 95 -19.37 -0.12 3.41
N TYR A 96 -18.12 -0.48 3.68
CA TYR A 96 -17.58 -1.83 3.48
C TYR A 96 -16.82 -2.30 4.72
N ALA A 97 -17.50 -2.23 5.87
CA ALA A 97 -16.92 -2.52 7.18
C ALA A 97 -16.39 -3.96 7.33
N ASP A 98 -16.95 -4.92 6.60
CA ASP A 98 -16.52 -6.33 6.65
C ASP A 98 -15.33 -6.63 5.73
N ASN A 99 -14.93 -5.67 4.91
CA ASN A 99 -13.88 -5.86 3.89
C ASN A 99 -12.89 -4.70 3.88
N PHE A 100 -12.76 -4.01 5.01
CA PHE A 100 -11.89 -2.84 5.10
C PHE A 100 -10.43 -3.21 4.84
N LEU A 101 -9.82 -2.56 3.85
CA LEU A 101 -8.41 -2.75 3.45
C LEU A 101 -8.05 -4.18 3.01
N ASP A 102 -9.02 -4.97 2.58
CA ASP A 102 -8.76 -6.34 2.14
C ASP A 102 -7.68 -6.43 1.05
N ALA A 103 -7.61 -5.44 0.14
CA ALA A 103 -6.59 -5.41 -0.91
C ALA A 103 -5.16 -5.42 -0.34
N ILE A 104 -4.93 -4.73 0.77
CA ILE A 104 -3.62 -4.75 1.44
C ILE A 104 -3.29 -6.17 1.90
N GLY A 105 -4.27 -6.88 2.45
CA GLY A 105 -4.10 -8.28 2.84
C GLY A 105 -3.83 -9.20 1.66
N LEU A 106 -4.58 -9.01 0.56
CA LEU A 106 -4.45 -9.80 -0.66
C LEU A 106 -3.07 -9.63 -1.32
N LEU A 107 -2.46 -8.46 -1.22
CA LEU A 107 -1.13 -8.20 -1.76
C LEU A 107 -0.02 -8.47 -0.75
N GLY A 108 -0.23 -8.12 0.52
CA GLY A 108 0.80 -8.24 1.55
C GLY A 108 1.13 -9.67 1.94
N LYS A 109 0.11 -10.53 2.02
CA LYS A 109 0.33 -11.93 2.42
C LYS A 109 1.17 -12.72 1.40
N PRO A 110 0.85 -12.70 0.09
CA PRO A 110 1.71 -13.36 -0.89
C PRO A 110 3.12 -12.77 -0.95
N PHE A 111 3.25 -11.46 -0.73
CA PHE A 111 4.56 -10.81 -0.68
C PHE A 111 5.44 -11.44 0.40
N MET A 112 4.89 -11.59 1.61
CA MET A 112 5.62 -12.21 2.71
C MET A 112 5.87 -13.70 2.49
N GLU A 113 4.89 -14.42 1.96
CA GLU A 113 5.01 -15.85 1.65
C GLU A 113 6.13 -16.12 0.64
N ASN A 114 6.36 -15.17 -0.27
CA ASN A 114 7.37 -15.28 -1.31
C ASN A 114 8.72 -14.64 -0.91
N GLY A 115 8.95 -14.47 0.38
CA GLY A 115 10.26 -14.09 0.92
C GLY A 115 10.46 -12.61 1.20
N GLY A 116 9.46 -11.77 0.93
CA GLY A 116 9.55 -10.33 1.18
C GLY A 116 9.47 -9.97 2.67
N THR A 117 10.07 -8.84 3.03
CA THR A 117 9.97 -8.26 4.38
C THR A 117 8.97 -7.11 4.35
N LEU A 118 7.89 -7.26 5.08
CA LEU A 118 6.83 -6.25 5.13
C LEU A 118 7.07 -5.28 6.29
N ILE A 119 7.06 -3.99 5.99
CA ILE A 119 7.18 -2.90 6.97
C ILE A 119 5.98 -1.95 6.83
N GLY A 120 5.95 -0.91 7.66
CA GLY A 120 4.91 0.11 7.57
C GLY A 120 3.57 -0.33 8.12
N ARG A 121 3.55 -1.23 9.09
CA ARG A 121 2.31 -1.65 9.76
C ARG A 121 1.68 -0.46 10.48
N TRP A 122 0.36 -0.44 10.54
CA TRP A 122 -0.40 0.70 11.06
C TRP A 122 -1.45 0.24 12.09
N PRO A 123 -1.59 0.92 13.23
CA PRO A 123 -2.54 0.50 14.27
C PRO A 123 -3.99 0.50 13.80
N THR A 124 -4.77 -0.48 14.26
CA THR A 124 -6.19 -0.59 13.96
C THR A 124 -7.07 0.29 14.84
N GLU A 125 -6.52 0.81 15.93
CA GLU A 125 -7.27 1.45 17.03
C GLU A 125 -8.20 2.60 16.60
N GLU A 126 -7.78 3.42 15.63
CA GLU A 126 -8.54 4.60 15.23
C GLU A 126 -9.63 4.33 14.18
N TYR A 127 -9.82 3.06 13.79
CA TYR A 127 -10.76 2.71 12.72
C TYR A 127 -11.97 1.98 13.28
N ASP A 128 -13.14 2.25 12.66
CA ASP A 128 -14.41 1.63 13.03
C ASP A 128 -14.84 0.70 11.89
N TYR A 129 -14.33 -0.51 11.91
CA TYR A 129 -14.60 -1.55 10.91
C TYR A 129 -14.92 -2.87 11.62
N ASP A 130 -15.47 -3.83 10.89
CA ASP A 130 -15.83 -5.15 11.46
C ASP A 130 -14.79 -6.23 11.15
N ASN A 131 -14.36 -6.34 9.89
CA ASN A 131 -13.38 -7.33 9.47
C ASN A 131 -12.42 -6.78 8.42
N SER A 132 -11.20 -7.31 8.40
CA SER A 132 -10.19 -6.95 7.41
C SER A 132 -9.20 -8.09 7.18
N LEU A 133 -8.92 -8.40 5.91
CA LEU A 133 -7.86 -9.36 5.55
C LEU A 133 -6.46 -8.78 5.81
N ALA A 134 -6.37 -7.47 6.00
CA ALA A 134 -5.10 -6.80 6.31
C ALA A 134 -4.78 -6.80 7.81
N GLU A 135 -5.70 -7.28 8.66
CA GLU A 135 -5.50 -7.28 10.10
C GLU A 135 -4.53 -8.37 10.54
N ASP A 136 -3.58 -8.00 11.40
CA ASP A 136 -2.63 -8.89 12.02
C ASP A 136 -2.41 -8.43 13.46
N GLY A 137 -3.15 -9.03 14.40
CA GLY A 137 -3.17 -8.57 15.79
C GLY A 137 -3.83 -7.20 15.92
N ASP A 138 -3.12 -6.24 16.52
CA ASP A 138 -3.61 -4.87 16.72
C ASP A 138 -3.23 -3.94 15.58
N GLU A 139 -2.67 -4.47 14.49
CA GLU A 139 -2.18 -3.67 13.36
C GLU A 139 -2.72 -4.17 12.04
N PHE A 140 -2.81 -3.25 11.08
CA PHE A 140 -2.96 -3.60 9.66
C PHE A 140 -1.57 -3.84 9.06
N LEU A 141 -1.52 -4.63 8.00
CA LEU A 141 -0.30 -4.86 7.22
C LEU A 141 0.17 -3.62 6.45
N GLY A 142 -0.57 -2.53 6.52
CA GLY A 142 -0.23 -1.27 5.87
C GLY A 142 -1.13 -0.13 6.31
N LEU A 143 -0.91 1.05 5.73
CA LEU A 143 -1.69 2.25 6.06
C LEU A 143 -3.05 2.24 5.38
N GLY A 144 -4.11 2.40 6.15
CA GLY A 144 -5.46 2.59 5.62
C GLY A 144 -5.82 4.07 5.52
N LEU A 145 -6.31 4.47 4.35
CA LEU A 145 -6.82 5.80 4.10
C LEU A 145 -8.32 5.70 3.81
N ASP A 146 -9.12 6.56 4.39
CA ASP A 146 -10.58 6.55 4.23
C ASP A 146 -11.08 7.93 3.85
N ASN A 147 -11.04 8.24 2.56
CA ASN A 147 -11.51 9.52 2.05
C ASN A 147 -13.04 9.65 2.08
N ASP A 148 -13.76 8.54 2.14
CA ASP A 148 -15.22 8.57 2.19
C ASP A 148 -15.75 9.06 3.55
N ASN A 149 -15.06 8.72 4.63
CA ASN A 149 -15.51 9.02 5.99
C ASN A 149 -14.55 9.94 6.77
N GLU A 150 -13.26 9.94 6.44
CA GLU A 150 -12.22 10.65 7.20
C GLU A 150 -11.21 11.34 6.28
N GLU A 151 -11.68 11.98 5.22
CA GLU A 151 -10.82 12.67 4.25
C GLU A 151 -9.85 13.67 4.92
N GLU A 152 -10.30 14.33 5.96
CA GLU A 152 -9.50 15.31 6.70
C GLU A 152 -8.26 14.71 7.39
N LEU A 153 -8.22 13.40 7.58
CA LEU A 153 -7.09 12.70 8.21
C LEU A 153 -6.09 12.13 7.20
N THR A 154 -6.42 12.13 5.93
CA THR A 154 -5.61 11.46 4.90
C THR A 154 -4.18 12.00 4.82
N GLU A 155 -4.00 13.32 4.70
CA GLU A 155 -2.67 13.91 4.60
C GLU A 155 -1.85 13.70 5.86
N GLU A 156 -2.46 13.88 7.03
CA GLU A 156 -1.80 13.67 8.31
C GLU A 156 -1.32 12.22 8.46
N ARG A 157 -2.17 11.26 8.12
CA ARG A 157 -1.83 9.83 8.15
C ARG A 157 -0.67 9.51 7.21
N LEU A 158 -0.69 10.09 6.00
CA LEU A 158 0.39 9.89 5.03
C LEU A 158 1.73 10.45 5.53
N ILE A 159 1.72 11.62 6.16
CA ILE A 159 2.94 12.24 6.70
C ILE A 159 3.54 11.38 7.82
N ILE A 160 2.71 10.98 8.78
CA ILE A 160 3.15 10.16 9.91
C ILE A 160 3.70 8.83 9.41
N TRP A 161 2.97 8.20 8.48
CA TRP A 161 3.37 6.92 7.90
C TRP A 161 4.66 7.04 7.08
N ALA A 162 4.81 8.12 6.31
CA ALA A 162 6.01 8.37 5.54
C ALA A 162 7.25 8.43 6.44
N GLU A 163 7.14 9.12 7.57
CA GLU A 163 8.24 9.19 8.53
C GLU A 163 8.54 7.82 9.14
N LEU A 164 7.51 7.05 9.45
CA LEU A 164 7.65 5.69 9.96
C LEU A 164 8.38 4.79 8.96
N ILE A 165 7.95 4.77 7.71
CA ILE A 165 8.56 3.88 6.71
C ILE A 165 9.97 4.33 6.31
N LYS A 166 10.25 5.63 6.32
CA LYS A 166 11.62 6.13 6.14
C LYS A 166 12.55 5.49 7.18
N ASP A 167 12.13 5.52 8.42
CA ASP A 167 12.90 4.97 9.54
C ASP A 167 13.07 3.45 9.37
N GLU A 168 12.00 2.76 9.08
CA GLU A 168 12.01 1.31 8.89
C GLU A 168 12.79 0.86 7.64
N PHE A 169 12.77 1.65 6.56
CA PHE A 169 13.61 1.41 5.38
C PHE A 169 15.09 1.74 5.65
N GLY A 170 15.37 2.59 6.62
CA GLY A 170 16.73 3.05 6.90
C GLY A 170 17.22 4.15 5.95
N VAL A 171 16.33 4.99 5.49
CA VAL A 171 16.65 6.10 4.56
C VAL A 171 16.42 7.47 5.18
#